data_a58dc6f2f2e462a3fb7126a7a3bc4c4f
#
_entry.id   a58dc6f2f2e462a3fb7126a7a3bc4c4f
#
_cell.length_a   1.000
_cell.length_b   1.000
_cell.length_c   1.000
_cell.angle_alpha   90.00
_cell.angle_beta   90.00
_cell.angle_gamma   90.00
#
_symmetry.space_group_name_H-M   'P 1'
#
loop_
_entity.id
_entity.type
_entity.pdbx_description
1 polymer ?
#
loop_
_entity_poly.entity_id
_entity_poly.type
_entity_poly.pdbx_seq_one_letter_code
_entity_poly.pdbx_strand_id
1 'polypeptide(L)'
;MTTVPGRTDRPANSPAISPSLSRALDALRGVAALTVVVQHARTYLFADLNVLAPQPLAVRAVYFLTGFGHAAVMVFFVLSGFLVGGSALRSIEAGRFSWRSYLLRRGTRLWVVLIPALVLTALWDHAALLVTAHPATLAVHARTNPLWGHPWTVEGHGVTAFVGNALFLMNCLVPTFGSNGSLWSLANEFSYYILFPLAAIAVIDRRDSRRAFVAIALFMALAWAIEREILEWGCIWLMGTAVARAPRLRLSSRASSALALALGAALVAVLGYDRLTTNDITLARDATIGALCALVLYAVRCAPERDAVREPSRLASPFLALAGFGYTLYLVHEPPLALLREWIIARPHHRWTPSPAHLMASVGIVAMLVIYAYLLSLATEARTDDVRAWVQRRLGASRPSPTPTWQTLAEG
;
A
#
# COMPACT_ATOMS: atom_id res chain seq x y z
N MET A 1 39.44 0.62 49.37
CA MET A 1 38.43 1.43 48.67
C MET A 1 38.60 1.19 47.18
N THR A 2 37.88 0.20 46.64
CA THR A 2 37.92 -0.16 45.24
C THR A 2 36.60 0.32 44.60
N THR A 3 36.68 1.32 43.76
CA THR A 3 35.57 1.90 43.00
C THR A 3 35.17 0.92 41.88
N VAL A 4 33.95 0.45 41.94
CA VAL A 4 33.29 -0.33 40.87
C VAL A 4 33.01 0.64 39.71
N PRO A 5 33.40 0.32 38.46
CA PRO A 5 33.07 1.16 37.32
C PRO A 5 31.56 1.09 37.03
N GLY A 6 30.95 2.27 36.94
CA GLY A 6 29.54 2.48 36.69
C GLY A 6 29.08 1.79 35.38
N ARG A 7 27.98 1.09 35.53
CA ARG A 7 27.17 0.56 34.44
C ARG A 7 26.70 1.76 33.61
N THR A 8 27.29 1.97 32.45
CA THR A 8 26.81 2.97 31.49
C THR A 8 25.43 2.54 31.05
N ASP A 9 24.39 3.21 31.54
CA ASP A 9 23.05 3.15 31.05
C ASP A 9 23.04 3.57 29.58
N ARG A 10 23.05 2.59 28.69
CA ARG A 10 22.75 2.86 27.28
C ARG A 10 21.34 3.42 27.20
N PRO A 11 21.14 4.58 26.55
CA PRO A 11 19.79 5.09 26.36
C PRO A 11 18.94 4.05 25.61
N ALA A 12 17.73 3.83 26.11
CA ALA A 12 16.75 2.86 25.57
C ALA A 12 16.17 3.26 24.18
N ASN A 13 17.01 3.71 23.26
CA ASN A 13 16.68 4.05 21.90
C ASN A 13 17.40 3.14 20.89
N SER A 14 17.22 1.82 21.05
CA SER A 14 17.54 0.94 19.92
C SER A 14 16.51 1.20 18.81
N PRO A 15 16.92 1.44 17.56
CA PRO A 15 16.00 1.64 16.46
C PRO A 15 15.06 0.42 16.36
N ALA A 16 13.76 0.66 16.29
CA ALA A 16 12.76 -0.39 16.28
C ALA A 16 12.88 -1.32 15.04
N ILE A 17 13.62 -0.90 14.03
CA ILE A 17 13.84 -1.59 12.74
C ILE A 17 15.32 -1.44 12.38
N SER A 18 16.00 -2.56 12.08
CA SER A 18 17.40 -2.52 11.63
C SER A 18 17.50 -1.94 10.19
N PRO A 19 18.64 -1.32 9.83
CA PRO A 19 18.85 -0.80 8.47
C PRO A 19 18.70 -1.86 7.37
N SER A 20 19.10 -3.10 7.65
CA SER A 20 18.93 -4.22 6.71
C SER A 20 17.46 -4.58 6.51
N LEU A 21 16.67 -4.60 7.59
CA LEU A 21 15.22 -4.85 7.51
C LEU A 21 14.52 -3.68 6.80
N SER A 22 14.87 -2.42 7.09
CA SER A 22 14.31 -1.26 6.40
C SER A 22 14.49 -1.36 4.89
N ARG A 23 15.71 -1.66 4.43
CA ARG A 23 15.99 -1.85 3.00
C ARG A 23 15.22 -3.00 2.37
N ALA A 24 15.05 -4.11 3.08
CA ALA A 24 14.26 -5.23 2.60
C ALA A 24 12.78 -4.86 2.44
N LEU A 25 12.22 -4.09 3.39
CA LEU A 25 10.86 -3.57 3.33
C LEU A 25 10.67 -2.61 2.15
N ASP A 26 11.65 -1.70 1.94
CA ASP A 26 11.59 -0.75 0.84
C ASP A 26 11.70 -1.46 -0.52
N ALA A 27 12.63 -2.42 -0.68
CA ALA A 27 12.72 -3.21 -1.90
C ALA A 27 11.41 -3.96 -2.19
N LEU A 28 10.80 -4.58 -1.16
CA LEU A 28 9.52 -5.28 -1.29
C LEU A 28 8.38 -4.33 -1.70
N ARG A 29 8.34 -3.11 -1.15
CA ARG A 29 7.37 -2.08 -1.55
C ARG A 29 7.55 -1.67 -3.01
N GLY A 30 8.79 -1.49 -3.47
CA GLY A 30 9.09 -1.16 -4.86
C GLY A 30 8.67 -2.27 -5.82
N VAL A 31 8.97 -3.53 -5.49
CA VAL A 31 8.51 -4.70 -6.27
C VAL A 31 6.99 -4.76 -6.32
N ALA A 32 6.32 -4.61 -5.17
CA ALA A 32 4.86 -4.67 -5.09
C ALA A 32 4.20 -3.55 -5.93
N ALA A 33 4.71 -2.31 -5.86
CA ALA A 33 4.19 -1.21 -6.67
C ALA A 33 4.32 -1.50 -8.17
N LEU A 34 5.48 -1.95 -8.62
CA LEU A 34 5.70 -2.29 -10.02
C LEU A 34 4.79 -3.45 -10.47
N THR A 35 4.58 -4.46 -9.62
CA THR A 35 3.70 -5.59 -9.91
C THR A 35 2.26 -5.15 -10.16
N VAL A 36 1.74 -4.19 -9.37
CA VAL A 36 0.41 -3.61 -9.58
C VAL A 36 0.34 -2.90 -10.93
N VAL A 37 1.31 -2.02 -11.22
CA VAL A 37 1.34 -1.26 -12.48
C VAL A 37 1.40 -2.17 -13.69
N VAL A 38 2.24 -3.20 -13.66
CA VAL A 38 2.37 -4.19 -14.75
C VAL A 38 1.07 -4.97 -14.96
N GLN A 39 0.39 -5.39 -13.88
CA GLN A 39 -0.91 -6.03 -14.01
C GLN A 39 -1.95 -5.09 -14.63
N HIS A 40 -2.05 -3.84 -14.14
CA HIS A 40 -3.02 -2.87 -14.66
C HIS A 40 -2.72 -2.54 -16.12
N ALA A 41 -1.45 -2.31 -16.49
CA ALA A 41 -1.07 -2.11 -17.89
C ALA A 41 -1.55 -3.27 -18.78
N ARG A 42 -1.33 -4.53 -18.36
CA ARG A 42 -1.85 -5.70 -19.09
C ARG A 42 -3.37 -5.68 -19.16
N THR A 43 -4.07 -5.43 -18.05
CA THR A 43 -5.55 -5.49 -18.00
C THR A 43 -6.21 -4.40 -18.83
N TYR A 44 -5.62 -3.20 -18.85
CA TYR A 44 -6.15 -2.09 -19.64
C TYR A 44 -5.85 -2.23 -21.14
N LEU A 45 -4.64 -2.65 -21.50
CA LEU A 45 -4.17 -2.62 -22.88
C LEU A 45 -4.53 -3.90 -23.67
N PHE A 46 -4.50 -5.07 -23.04
CA PHE A 46 -4.68 -6.35 -23.73
C PHE A 46 -6.04 -6.97 -23.47
N ALA A 47 -6.55 -7.70 -24.47
CA ALA A 47 -7.73 -8.54 -24.34
C ALA A 47 -7.49 -9.65 -23.31
N ASP A 48 -8.55 -10.09 -22.61
CA ASP A 48 -8.44 -11.18 -21.64
C ASP A 48 -8.15 -12.51 -22.33
N LEU A 49 -7.35 -13.35 -21.68
CA LEU A 49 -6.85 -14.58 -22.27
C LEU A 49 -7.99 -15.56 -22.66
N ASN A 50 -9.10 -15.54 -21.96
CA ASN A 50 -10.28 -16.38 -22.19
C ASN A 50 -11.08 -16.01 -23.42
N VAL A 51 -10.96 -14.78 -23.94
CA VAL A 51 -11.64 -14.34 -25.17
C VAL A 51 -10.74 -14.46 -26.41
N LEU A 52 -9.47 -14.82 -26.22
CA LEU A 52 -8.53 -15.01 -27.29
C LEU A 52 -8.53 -16.47 -27.78
N ALA A 53 -8.22 -16.68 -29.08
CA ALA A 53 -7.87 -18.02 -29.57
C ALA A 53 -6.72 -18.62 -28.74
N PRO A 54 -6.54 -19.96 -28.74
CA PRO A 54 -5.46 -20.60 -27.99
C PRO A 54 -4.09 -19.93 -28.24
N GLN A 55 -3.44 -19.50 -27.17
CA GLN A 55 -2.19 -18.74 -27.23
C GLN A 55 -0.98 -19.64 -26.97
N PRO A 56 0.20 -19.32 -27.57
CA PRO A 56 1.46 -19.96 -27.28
C PRO A 56 1.81 -19.93 -25.80
N LEU A 57 2.59 -20.90 -25.32
CA LEU A 57 3.00 -20.99 -23.92
C LEU A 57 3.69 -19.71 -23.43
N ALA A 58 4.50 -19.05 -24.27
CA ALA A 58 5.17 -17.81 -23.93
C ALA A 58 4.19 -16.68 -23.58
N VAL A 59 3.10 -16.51 -24.35
CA VAL A 59 2.06 -15.53 -24.08
C VAL A 59 1.31 -15.87 -22.78
N ARG A 60 0.96 -17.15 -22.60
CA ARG A 60 0.32 -17.61 -21.35
C ARG A 60 1.22 -17.35 -20.13
N ALA A 61 2.53 -17.55 -20.26
CA ALA A 61 3.49 -17.24 -19.21
C ALA A 61 3.54 -15.74 -18.89
N VAL A 62 3.47 -14.86 -19.90
CA VAL A 62 3.38 -13.41 -19.67
C VAL A 62 2.11 -13.06 -18.88
N TYR A 63 0.95 -13.58 -19.27
CA TYR A 63 -0.31 -13.33 -18.53
C TYR A 63 -0.28 -13.89 -17.11
N PHE A 64 0.36 -15.04 -16.91
CA PHE A 64 0.58 -15.61 -15.59
C PHE A 64 1.46 -14.67 -14.73
N LEU A 65 2.65 -14.33 -15.21
CA LEU A 65 3.63 -13.52 -14.46
C LEU A 65 3.15 -12.09 -14.19
N THR A 66 2.29 -11.55 -15.03
CA THR A 66 1.73 -10.18 -14.88
C THR A 66 0.37 -10.16 -14.16
N GLY A 67 -0.01 -11.22 -13.46
CA GLY A 67 -1.34 -11.35 -12.84
C GLY A 67 -1.38 -11.21 -11.32
N PHE A 68 -0.32 -10.74 -10.66
CA PHE A 68 -0.19 -10.75 -9.21
C PHE A 68 -0.42 -9.39 -8.52
N GLY A 69 -1.00 -8.40 -9.22
CA GLY A 69 -1.20 -7.05 -8.65
C GLY A 69 -2.09 -7.03 -7.42
N HIS A 70 -3.20 -7.80 -7.40
CA HIS A 70 -4.04 -7.89 -6.20
C HIS A 70 -3.27 -8.49 -5.01
N ALA A 71 -2.51 -9.55 -5.22
CA ALA A 71 -1.65 -10.14 -4.18
C ALA A 71 -0.59 -9.14 -3.67
N ALA A 72 -0.06 -8.28 -4.55
CA ALA A 72 0.86 -7.21 -4.17
C ALA A 72 0.20 -6.17 -3.26
N VAL A 73 -1.12 -5.92 -3.39
CA VAL A 73 -1.86 -5.06 -2.44
C VAL A 73 -1.94 -5.73 -1.06
N MET A 74 -2.12 -7.05 -0.98
CA MET A 74 -2.06 -7.77 0.31
C MET A 74 -0.69 -7.64 0.98
N VAL A 75 0.39 -7.65 0.20
CA VAL A 75 1.73 -7.32 0.72
C VAL A 75 1.77 -5.91 1.30
N PHE A 76 1.19 -4.90 0.63
CA PHE A 76 1.12 -3.54 1.19
C PHE A 76 0.35 -3.49 2.51
N PHE A 77 -0.76 -4.23 2.65
CA PHE A 77 -1.50 -4.27 3.91
C PHE A 77 -0.64 -4.86 5.04
N VAL A 78 0.07 -5.95 4.81
CA VAL A 78 0.98 -6.53 5.82
C VAL A 78 2.09 -5.54 6.19
N LEU A 79 2.72 -4.89 5.21
CA LEU A 79 3.79 -3.91 5.44
C LEU A 79 3.27 -2.67 6.19
N SER A 80 2.09 -2.17 5.83
CA SER A 80 1.44 -1.05 6.53
C SER A 80 1.10 -1.43 7.98
N GLY A 81 0.54 -2.60 8.22
CA GLY A 81 0.29 -3.12 9.56
C GLY A 81 1.56 -3.21 10.41
N PHE A 82 2.64 -3.74 9.83
CA PHE A 82 3.93 -3.84 10.49
C PHE A 82 4.50 -2.46 10.88
N LEU A 83 4.51 -1.52 9.95
CA LEU A 83 5.12 -0.20 10.15
C LEU A 83 4.23 0.73 10.97
N VAL A 84 2.97 0.86 10.57
CA VAL A 84 2.03 1.83 11.16
C VAL A 84 1.41 1.26 12.42
N GLY A 85 0.83 0.05 12.34
CA GLY A 85 0.25 -0.64 13.49
C GLY A 85 1.26 -0.87 14.58
N GLY A 86 2.44 -1.39 14.24
CA GLY A 86 3.53 -1.59 15.18
C GLY A 86 4.00 -0.29 15.86
N SER A 87 4.07 0.83 15.14
CA SER A 87 4.46 2.12 15.74
C SER A 87 3.37 2.70 16.64
N ALA A 88 2.10 2.60 16.23
CA ALA A 88 0.97 3.04 17.02
C ALA A 88 0.86 2.24 18.32
N LEU A 89 0.96 0.91 18.23
CA LEU A 89 0.91 0.00 19.37
C LEU A 89 1.98 0.33 20.41
N ARG A 90 3.25 0.46 20.00
CA ARG A 90 4.35 0.86 20.92
C ARG A 90 4.09 2.21 21.58
N SER A 91 3.52 3.17 20.84
CA SER A 91 3.20 4.50 21.39
C SER A 91 2.07 4.44 22.43
N ILE A 92 1.06 3.59 22.20
CA ILE A 92 -0.06 3.36 23.12
C ILE A 92 0.44 2.63 24.38
N GLU A 93 1.19 1.53 24.23
CA GLU A 93 1.78 0.77 25.33
C GLU A 93 2.69 1.66 26.22
N ALA A 94 3.41 2.61 25.61
CA ALA A 94 4.25 3.55 26.33
C ALA A 94 3.48 4.75 26.92
N GLY A 95 2.17 4.85 26.76
CA GLY A 95 1.35 5.97 27.24
C GLY A 95 1.66 7.32 26.56
N ARG A 96 2.29 7.31 25.39
CA ARG A 96 2.72 8.52 24.64
C ARG A 96 1.90 8.74 23.37
N PHE A 97 0.83 8.00 23.16
CA PHE A 97 0.02 8.13 21.95
C PHE A 97 -0.76 9.43 21.96
N SER A 98 -0.65 10.17 20.87
CA SER A 98 -1.39 11.41 20.61
C SER A 98 -2.04 11.34 19.24
N TRP A 99 -3.38 11.39 19.19
CA TRP A 99 -4.16 11.42 17.96
C TRP A 99 -3.72 12.54 17.01
N ARG A 100 -3.52 13.76 17.55
CA ARG A 100 -3.10 14.92 16.74
C ARG A 100 -1.78 14.64 16.03
N SER A 101 -0.77 14.18 16.75
CA SER A 101 0.55 13.90 16.21
C SER A 101 0.53 12.70 15.25
N TYR A 102 -0.27 11.68 15.58
CA TYR A 102 -0.40 10.47 14.77
C TYR A 102 -1.10 10.79 13.43
N LEU A 103 -2.29 11.42 13.47
CA LEU A 103 -3.06 11.76 12.27
C LEU A 103 -2.35 12.78 11.39
N LEU A 104 -1.65 13.75 11.98
CA LEU A 104 -0.86 14.70 11.22
C LEU A 104 0.23 14.01 10.39
N ARG A 105 0.97 13.08 11.00
CA ARG A 105 2.02 12.32 10.28
C ARG A 105 1.43 11.43 9.18
N ARG A 106 0.29 10.78 9.41
CA ARG A 106 -0.34 9.91 8.42
C ARG A 106 -1.06 10.72 7.34
N GLY A 107 -1.87 11.69 7.73
CA GLY A 107 -2.60 12.55 6.80
C GLY A 107 -1.67 13.31 5.86
N THR A 108 -0.62 13.98 6.36
CA THR A 108 0.31 14.68 5.49
C THR A 108 0.96 13.76 4.46
N ARG A 109 1.34 12.54 4.86
CA ARG A 109 1.91 11.54 3.94
C ARG A 109 0.93 11.14 2.84
N LEU A 110 -0.35 10.97 3.18
CA LEU A 110 -1.35 10.54 2.21
C LEU A 110 -1.80 11.70 1.31
N TRP A 111 -2.18 12.85 1.88
CA TRP A 111 -2.76 13.97 1.13
C TRP A 111 -1.79 14.65 0.17
N VAL A 112 -0.50 14.69 0.49
CA VAL A 112 0.51 15.31 -0.39
C VAL A 112 0.54 14.67 -1.78
N VAL A 113 0.19 13.39 -1.89
CA VAL A 113 0.09 12.67 -3.17
C VAL A 113 -1.35 12.54 -3.63
N LEU A 114 -2.30 12.26 -2.71
CA LEU A 114 -3.70 12.00 -3.05
C LEU A 114 -4.35 13.19 -3.74
N ILE A 115 -4.19 14.41 -3.21
CA ILE A 115 -4.85 15.59 -3.80
C ILE A 115 -4.36 15.85 -5.23
N PRO A 116 -3.03 15.90 -5.52
CA PRO A 116 -2.56 15.95 -6.90
C PRO A 116 -3.05 14.79 -7.77
N ALA A 117 -3.09 13.57 -7.24
CA ALA A 117 -3.57 12.39 -7.98
C ALA A 117 -5.04 12.54 -8.38
N LEU A 118 -5.91 13.03 -7.50
CA LEU A 118 -7.33 13.30 -7.83
C LEU A 118 -7.47 14.37 -8.92
N VAL A 119 -6.69 15.44 -8.85
CA VAL A 119 -6.69 16.49 -9.90
C VAL A 119 -6.22 15.90 -11.22
N LEU A 120 -5.14 15.12 -11.22
CA LEU A 120 -4.63 14.46 -12.43
C LEU A 120 -5.61 13.43 -12.98
N THR A 121 -6.32 12.68 -12.11
CA THR A 121 -7.40 11.80 -12.54
C THR A 121 -8.46 12.57 -13.31
N ALA A 122 -8.95 13.70 -12.76
CA ALA A 122 -9.92 14.54 -13.46
C ALA A 122 -9.43 15.01 -14.84
N LEU A 123 -8.14 15.39 -14.95
CA LEU A 123 -7.55 15.83 -16.22
C LEU A 123 -7.45 14.68 -17.24
N TRP A 124 -7.01 13.49 -16.82
CA TRP A 124 -6.93 12.32 -17.68
C TRP A 124 -8.31 11.84 -18.15
N ASP A 125 -9.30 11.84 -17.24
CA ASP A 125 -10.67 11.46 -17.54
C ASP A 125 -11.33 12.46 -18.50
N HIS A 126 -11.06 13.75 -18.31
CA HIS A 126 -11.50 14.76 -19.26
C HIS A 126 -10.87 14.56 -20.65
N ALA A 127 -9.58 14.21 -20.70
CA ALA A 127 -8.94 13.87 -21.97
C ALA A 127 -9.55 12.62 -22.62
N ALA A 128 -10.01 11.62 -21.83
CA ALA A 128 -10.70 10.45 -22.35
C ALA A 128 -12.04 10.80 -23.01
N LEU A 129 -12.77 11.80 -22.50
CA LEU A 129 -14.01 12.31 -23.11
C LEU A 129 -13.76 12.98 -24.46
N LEU A 130 -12.56 13.45 -24.76
CA LEU A 130 -12.19 13.96 -26.09
C LEU A 130 -11.96 12.83 -27.11
N VAL A 131 -11.71 11.59 -26.63
CA VAL A 131 -11.52 10.41 -27.47
C VAL A 131 -12.85 9.74 -27.78
N THR A 132 -13.75 9.66 -26.80
CA THR A 132 -15.08 9.06 -26.93
C THR A 132 -16.08 9.76 -26.02
N ALA A 133 -17.34 9.91 -26.49
CA ALA A 133 -18.41 10.52 -25.70
C ALA A 133 -18.79 9.69 -24.45
N HIS A 134 -18.54 8.39 -24.48
CA HIS A 134 -18.91 7.46 -23.41
C HIS A 134 -17.74 6.53 -23.09
N PRO A 135 -16.70 7.00 -22.34
CA PRO A 135 -15.57 6.16 -21.98
C PRO A 135 -16.01 4.97 -21.11
N ALA A 136 -15.73 3.76 -21.59
CA ALA A 136 -16.08 2.53 -20.87
C ALA A 136 -15.34 2.42 -19.52
N THR A 137 -14.15 3.01 -19.41
CA THR A 137 -13.37 3.04 -18.17
C THR A 137 -14.04 3.85 -17.08
N LEU A 138 -14.83 4.87 -17.39
CA LEU A 138 -15.57 5.66 -16.42
C LEU A 138 -16.81 4.92 -15.89
N ALA A 139 -17.36 3.99 -16.69
CA ALA A 139 -18.51 3.17 -16.30
C ALA A 139 -18.12 1.96 -15.41
N VAL A 140 -16.87 1.48 -15.48
CA VAL A 140 -16.41 0.26 -14.80
C VAL A 140 -16.50 0.38 -13.26
N HIS A 141 -16.44 1.59 -12.71
CA HIS A 141 -16.47 1.83 -11.27
C HIS A 141 -17.87 2.17 -10.73
N ALA A 142 -18.93 2.04 -11.56
CA ALA A 142 -20.31 2.14 -11.11
C ALA A 142 -20.71 0.87 -10.33
N ARG A 143 -20.11 0.69 -9.14
CA ARG A 143 -20.51 -0.36 -8.20
C ARG A 143 -21.76 0.08 -7.45
N THR A 144 -22.57 -0.90 -7.05
CA THR A 144 -23.62 -0.68 -6.05
C THR A 144 -22.98 -0.28 -4.73
N ASN A 145 -23.64 0.63 -4.00
CA ASN A 145 -23.21 0.98 -2.66
C ASN A 145 -23.28 -0.26 -1.76
N PRO A 146 -22.16 -0.72 -1.19
CA PRO A 146 -22.12 -1.98 -0.44
C PRO A 146 -22.91 -1.92 0.87
N LEU A 147 -23.11 -0.73 1.46
CA LEU A 147 -23.88 -0.55 2.68
C LEU A 147 -25.40 -0.62 2.45
N TRP A 148 -25.85 -0.17 1.31
CA TRP A 148 -27.28 0.01 1.05
C TRP A 148 -27.82 -0.86 -0.09
N GLY A 149 -26.95 -1.59 -0.81
CA GLY A 149 -27.32 -2.48 -1.90
C GLY A 149 -27.89 -1.77 -3.15
N HIS A 150 -27.89 -0.45 -3.17
CA HIS A 150 -28.38 0.38 -4.26
C HIS A 150 -27.25 0.95 -5.12
N PRO A 151 -27.50 1.31 -6.38
CA PRO A 151 -26.52 2.07 -7.18
C PRO A 151 -26.07 3.33 -6.44
N TRP A 152 -24.82 3.75 -6.67
CA TRP A 152 -24.33 5.02 -6.14
C TRP A 152 -25.22 6.17 -6.61
N THR A 153 -25.70 6.99 -5.67
CA THR A 153 -26.44 8.22 -5.95
C THR A 153 -25.52 9.37 -6.32
N VAL A 154 -24.21 9.21 -6.13
CA VAL A 154 -23.17 10.20 -6.39
C VAL A 154 -22.43 9.80 -7.67
N GLU A 155 -22.33 10.76 -8.60
CA GLU A 155 -21.49 10.57 -9.79
C GLU A 155 -20.02 10.47 -9.45
N GLY A 156 -19.30 9.53 -10.04
CA GLY A 156 -17.88 9.28 -9.77
C GLY A 156 -16.94 10.42 -10.13
N HIS A 157 -17.40 11.46 -10.82
CA HIS A 157 -16.60 12.61 -11.30
C HIS A 157 -17.03 13.96 -10.67
N GLY A 158 -18.08 13.97 -9.86
CA GLY A 158 -18.59 15.18 -9.24
C GLY A 158 -17.72 15.69 -8.09
N VAL A 159 -17.97 16.94 -7.68
CA VAL A 159 -17.29 17.55 -6.52
C VAL A 159 -17.49 16.71 -5.26
N THR A 160 -18.66 16.12 -5.07
CA THR A 160 -18.96 15.24 -3.94
C THR A 160 -18.05 14.01 -3.92
N ALA A 161 -17.83 13.37 -5.07
CA ALA A 161 -16.91 12.24 -5.18
C ALA A 161 -15.46 12.69 -4.93
N PHE A 162 -15.04 13.83 -5.50
CA PHE A 162 -13.70 14.39 -5.25
C PHE A 162 -13.45 14.61 -3.75
N VAL A 163 -14.35 15.33 -3.08
CA VAL A 163 -14.23 15.62 -1.64
C VAL A 163 -14.31 14.33 -0.82
N GLY A 164 -15.23 13.44 -1.15
CA GLY A 164 -15.34 12.14 -0.49
C GLY A 164 -14.07 11.29 -0.59
N ASN A 165 -13.44 11.24 -1.77
CA ASN A 165 -12.16 10.56 -1.96
C ASN A 165 -11.01 11.28 -1.23
N ALA A 166 -10.99 12.62 -1.22
CA ALA A 166 -10.03 13.37 -0.44
C ALA A 166 -10.15 13.12 1.08
N LEU A 167 -11.33 12.74 1.55
CA LEU A 167 -11.62 12.37 2.94
C LEU A 167 -11.56 10.86 3.21
N PHE A 168 -11.10 10.05 2.25
CA PHE A 168 -11.01 8.59 2.33
C PHE A 168 -12.36 7.88 2.53
N LEU A 169 -13.45 8.46 2.05
CA LEU A 169 -14.82 7.93 2.15
C LEU A 169 -15.22 7.08 0.93
N MET A 170 -14.27 6.85 0.00
CA MET A 170 -14.50 5.97 -1.14
C MET A 170 -14.84 4.55 -0.67
N ASN A 171 -15.67 3.89 -1.43
CA ASN A 171 -16.29 2.59 -1.14
C ASN A 171 -17.23 2.56 0.08
N CYS A 172 -17.26 3.61 0.90
CA CYS A 172 -18.19 3.71 2.03
C CYS A 172 -19.38 4.63 1.72
N LEU A 173 -19.10 5.90 1.36
CA LEU A 173 -20.12 6.92 1.12
C LEU A 173 -20.12 7.44 -0.31
N VAL A 174 -19.02 7.32 -1.02
CA VAL A 174 -18.87 7.73 -2.42
C VAL A 174 -18.14 6.65 -3.23
N PRO A 175 -18.32 6.58 -4.55
CA PRO A 175 -17.51 5.70 -5.40
C PRO A 175 -16.05 6.18 -5.44
N THR A 176 -15.14 5.35 -5.94
CA THR A 176 -13.79 5.78 -6.31
C THR A 176 -13.87 6.89 -7.35
N PHE A 177 -12.97 7.87 -7.27
CA PHE A 177 -13.01 9.04 -8.13
C PHE A 177 -12.53 8.70 -9.55
N GLY A 178 -13.41 8.91 -10.52
CA GLY A 178 -13.13 8.75 -11.93
C GLY A 178 -12.66 7.34 -12.31
N SER A 179 -11.71 7.29 -13.22
CA SER A 179 -11.09 6.04 -13.69
C SER A 179 -10.04 5.46 -12.71
N ASN A 180 -9.79 6.12 -11.57
CA ASN A 180 -8.76 5.72 -10.62
C ASN A 180 -9.27 4.66 -9.63
N GLY A 181 -9.41 3.43 -10.11
CA GLY A 181 -9.85 2.31 -9.28
C GLY A 181 -8.90 1.98 -8.13
N SER A 182 -7.60 2.24 -8.29
CA SER A 182 -6.58 1.95 -7.26
C SER A 182 -6.83 2.64 -5.91
N LEU A 183 -7.67 3.68 -5.87
CA LEU A 183 -8.03 4.39 -4.65
C LEU A 183 -8.75 3.51 -3.61
N TRP A 184 -9.36 2.38 -4.01
CA TRP A 184 -10.09 1.51 -3.09
C TRP A 184 -9.26 1.05 -1.88
N SER A 185 -7.99 0.70 -2.11
CA SER A 185 -7.11 0.20 -1.05
C SER A 185 -6.71 1.28 -0.05
N LEU A 186 -6.76 2.55 -0.46
CA LEU A 186 -6.44 3.69 0.38
C LEU A 186 -7.54 3.95 1.43
N ALA A 187 -8.82 3.68 1.08
CA ALA A 187 -9.91 3.69 2.05
C ALA A 187 -9.68 2.65 3.15
N ASN A 188 -9.27 1.44 2.76
CA ASN A 188 -8.93 0.37 3.69
C ASN A 188 -7.79 0.81 4.62
N GLU A 189 -6.70 1.30 4.06
CA GLU A 189 -5.52 1.72 4.82
C GLU A 189 -5.86 2.83 5.82
N PHE A 190 -6.59 3.86 5.40
CA PHE A 190 -7.00 4.95 6.28
C PHE A 190 -7.97 4.49 7.37
N SER A 191 -8.91 3.59 7.03
CA SER A 191 -9.81 2.98 8.02
C SER A 191 -9.03 2.25 9.11
N TYR A 192 -8.00 1.49 8.75
CA TYR A 192 -7.15 0.80 9.74
C TYR A 192 -6.33 1.79 10.59
N TYR A 193 -5.96 2.94 10.04
CA TYR A 193 -5.28 4.00 10.81
C TYR A 193 -6.16 4.59 11.92
N ILE A 194 -7.47 4.52 11.78
CA ILE A 194 -8.42 4.98 12.80
C ILE A 194 -8.85 3.83 13.72
N LEU A 195 -9.31 2.72 13.12
CA LEU A 195 -9.89 1.60 13.87
C LEU A 195 -8.88 0.91 14.78
N PHE A 196 -7.65 0.70 14.30
CA PHE A 196 -6.66 -0.02 15.10
C PHE A 196 -6.25 0.71 16.39
N PRO A 197 -5.90 2.02 16.38
CA PRO A 197 -5.62 2.71 17.63
C PRO A 197 -6.82 2.79 18.56
N LEU A 198 -8.07 2.90 18.06
CA LEU A 198 -9.27 2.86 18.88
C LEU A 198 -9.38 1.51 19.60
N ALA A 199 -9.26 0.40 18.88
CA ALA A 199 -9.29 -0.94 19.47
C ALA A 199 -8.14 -1.15 20.47
N ALA A 200 -6.92 -0.72 20.13
CA ALA A 200 -5.76 -0.85 21.00
C ALA A 200 -5.89 -0.03 22.28
N ILE A 201 -6.39 1.20 22.21
CA ILE A 201 -6.68 2.04 23.40
C ILE A 201 -7.73 1.38 24.27
N ALA A 202 -8.80 0.86 23.68
CA ALA A 202 -9.87 0.20 24.41
C ALA A 202 -9.39 -1.02 25.22
N VAL A 203 -8.42 -1.78 24.67
CA VAL A 203 -7.89 -3.00 25.30
C VAL A 203 -6.75 -2.72 26.27
N ILE A 204 -5.85 -1.80 25.94
CA ILE A 204 -4.57 -1.60 26.64
C ILE A 204 -4.68 -0.50 27.71
N ASP A 205 -5.36 0.60 27.41
CA ASP A 205 -5.45 1.76 28.32
C ASP A 205 -6.57 1.56 29.36
N ARG A 206 -6.35 0.58 30.22
CA ARG A 206 -7.32 0.26 31.30
C ARG A 206 -7.32 1.25 32.47
N ARG A 207 -6.46 2.28 32.43
CA ARG A 207 -6.33 3.26 33.52
C ARG A 207 -7.46 4.29 33.51
N ASP A 208 -8.05 4.56 32.36
CA ASP A 208 -9.17 5.47 32.15
C ASP A 208 -10.34 4.75 31.48
N SER A 209 -11.28 4.27 32.30
CA SER A 209 -12.48 3.56 31.81
C SER A 209 -13.34 4.43 30.88
N ARG A 210 -13.37 5.75 31.09
CA ARG A 210 -14.11 6.66 30.22
C ARG A 210 -13.47 6.72 28.84
N ARG A 211 -12.14 6.83 28.79
CA ARG A 211 -11.38 6.83 27.51
C ARG A 211 -11.52 5.51 26.78
N ALA A 212 -11.45 4.39 27.48
CA ALA A 212 -11.67 3.07 26.90
C ALA A 212 -13.10 2.92 26.36
N PHE A 213 -14.12 3.36 27.12
CA PHE A 213 -15.51 3.33 26.68
C PHE A 213 -15.73 4.18 25.41
N VAL A 214 -15.22 5.41 25.37
CA VAL A 214 -15.31 6.28 24.19
C VAL A 214 -14.62 5.64 22.98
N ALA A 215 -13.47 5.02 23.19
CA ALA A 215 -12.74 4.34 22.11
C ALA A 215 -13.53 3.14 21.55
N ILE A 216 -14.16 2.34 22.42
CA ILE A 216 -15.03 1.23 21.99
C ILE A 216 -16.26 1.76 21.24
N ALA A 217 -16.93 2.78 21.75
CA ALA A 217 -18.12 3.34 21.13
C ALA A 217 -17.81 3.90 19.72
N LEU A 218 -16.71 4.63 19.59
CA LEU A 218 -16.24 5.13 18.28
C LEU A 218 -15.82 4.00 17.35
N PHE A 219 -15.12 2.98 17.85
CA PHE A 219 -14.76 1.80 17.05
C PHE A 219 -16.01 1.12 16.50
N MET A 220 -17.00 0.84 17.35
CA MET A 220 -18.24 0.18 16.95
C MET A 220 -19.04 1.01 15.95
N ALA A 221 -19.15 2.32 16.17
CA ALA A 221 -19.84 3.22 15.25
C ALA A 221 -19.17 3.28 13.87
N LEU A 222 -17.85 3.37 13.84
CA LEU A 222 -17.09 3.38 12.57
C LEU A 222 -17.13 1.99 11.90
N ALA A 223 -16.97 0.91 12.64
CA ALA A 223 -17.05 -0.45 12.12
C ALA A 223 -18.42 -0.77 11.52
N TRP A 224 -19.50 -0.18 12.07
CA TRP A 224 -20.83 -0.28 11.49
C TRP A 224 -21.00 0.57 10.22
N ALA A 225 -20.32 1.73 10.14
CA ALA A 225 -20.46 2.67 9.04
C ALA A 225 -19.57 2.37 7.81
N ILE A 226 -18.57 1.49 7.94
CA ILE A 226 -17.68 1.14 6.84
C ILE A 226 -18.10 -0.17 6.15
N GLU A 227 -17.62 -0.38 4.95
CA GLU A 227 -17.85 -1.59 4.17
C GLU A 227 -17.31 -2.83 4.90
N ARG A 228 -18.07 -3.93 4.89
CA ARG A 228 -17.69 -5.19 5.52
C ARG A 228 -16.36 -5.74 5.02
N GLU A 229 -16.10 -5.64 3.73
CA GLU A 229 -14.83 -6.07 3.12
C GLU A 229 -13.61 -5.36 3.73
N ILE A 230 -13.75 -4.07 4.10
CA ILE A 230 -12.68 -3.33 4.78
C ILE A 230 -12.35 -3.99 6.13
N LEU A 231 -13.38 -4.39 6.89
CA LEU A 231 -13.17 -5.10 8.17
C LEU A 231 -12.55 -6.47 7.97
N GLU A 232 -13.01 -7.20 6.97
CA GLU A 232 -12.53 -8.55 6.66
C GLU A 232 -11.05 -8.52 6.27
N TRP A 233 -10.64 -7.66 5.37
CA TRP A 233 -9.22 -7.50 5.00
C TRP A 233 -8.36 -6.85 6.09
N GLY A 234 -8.98 -6.27 7.11
CA GLY A 234 -8.30 -5.79 8.31
C GLY A 234 -7.49 -6.88 9.01
N CYS A 235 -7.90 -8.16 8.92
CA CYS A 235 -7.14 -9.28 9.46
C CYS A 235 -5.72 -9.38 8.84
N ILE A 236 -5.59 -9.11 7.55
CA ILE A 236 -4.31 -9.15 6.82
C ILE A 236 -3.38 -8.03 7.33
N TRP A 237 -3.93 -6.82 7.49
CA TRP A 237 -3.20 -5.70 8.08
C TRP A 237 -2.76 -6.00 9.51
N LEU A 238 -3.63 -6.63 10.33
CA LEU A 238 -3.32 -7.04 11.69
C LEU A 238 -2.22 -8.10 11.77
N MET A 239 -2.09 -9.00 10.78
CA MET A 239 -0.96 -9.94 10.70
C MET A 239 0.39 -9.20 10.68
N GLY A 240 0.48 -8.09 9.93
CA GLY A 240 1.66 -7.23 9.95
C GLY A 240 1.93 -6.61 11.34
N THR A 241 0.89 -6.13 12.00
CA THR A 241 0.99 -5.59 13.37
C THR A 241 1.43 -6.67 14.36
N ALA A 242 0.90 -7.89 14.22
CA ALA A 242 1.29 -9.04 15.04
C ALA A 242 2.79 -9.36 14.88
N VAL A 243 3.30 -9.33 13.65
CA VAL A 243 4.74 -9.47 13.40
C VAL A 243 5.54 -8.38 14.10
N ALA A 244 5.08 -7.12 14.08
CA ALA A 244 5.76 -6.02 14.76
C ALA A 244 5.85 -6.22 16.28
N ARG A 245 4.84 -6.85 16.89
CA ARG A 245 4.71 -7.10 18.34
C ARG A 245 5.38 -8.40 18.79
N ALA A 246 5.45 -9.41 17.90
CA ALA A 246 5.99 -10.72 18.22
C ALA A 246 7.44 -10.65 18.74
N PRO A 247 7.82 -11.50 19.70
CA PRO A 247 9.21 -11.56 20.17
C PRO A 247 10.14 -11.98 19.03
N ARG A 248 11.36 -11.44 18.99
CA ARG A 248 12.36 -11.89 18.02
C ARG A 248 12.95 -13.23 18.46
N LEU A 249 12.82 -14.25 17.63
CA LEU A 249 13.54 -15.51 17.82
C LEU A 249 15.03 -15.30 17.51
N ARG A 250 15.89 -15.93 18.30
CA ARG A 250 17.34 -15.92 18.08
C ARG A 250 17.69 -17.00 17.04
N LEU A 251 17.49 -16.67 15.76
CA LEU A 251 17.85 -17.57 14.66
C LEU A 251 19.27 -17.28 14.17
N SER A 252 19.99 -18.31 13.74
CA SER A 252 21.22 -18.09 12.99
C SER A 252 20.89 -17.48 11.61
N SER A 253 21.86 -16.80 11.00
CA SER A 253 21.67 -16.19 9.67
C SER A 253 21.25 -17.23 8.61
N ARG A 254 21.79 -18.46 8.69
CA ARG A 254 21.41 -19.57 7.80
C ARG A 254 19.98 -20.03 8.05
N ALA A 255 19.59 -20.23 9.31
CA ALA A 255 18.23 -20.67 9.66
C ALA A 255 17.17 -19.64 9.26
N SER A 256 17.41 -18.35 9.53
CA SER A 256 16.52 -17.27 9.12
C SER A 256 16.37 -17.18 7.60
N SER A 257 17.49 -17.26 6.85
CA SER A 257 17.45 -17.26 5.38
C SER A 257 16.75 -18.49 4.82
N ALA A 258 17.03 -19.68 5.34
CA ALA A 258 16.36 -20.91 4.91
C ALA A 258 14.85 -20.87 5.15
N LEU A 259 14.44 -20.37 6.33
CA LEU A 259 13.02 -20.20 6.67
C LEU A 259 12.35 -19.19 5.73
N ALA A 260 12.98 -18.02 5.50
CA ALA A 260 12.44 -17.00 4.60
C ALA A 260 12.32 -17.51 3.16
N LEU A 261 13.30 -18.30 2.68
CA LEU A 261 13.25 -18.91 1.35
C LEU A 261 12.16 -19.99 1.26
N ALA A 262 12.01 -20.85 2.26
CA ALA A 262 10.96 -21.88 2.28
C ALA A 262 9.55 -21.25 2.30
N LEU A 263 9.34 -20.23 3.13
CA LEU A 263 8.07 -19.51 3.19
C LEU A 263 7.82 -18.70 1.91
N GLY A 264 8.85 -18.10 1.32
CA GLY A 264 8.78 -17.42 0.02
C GLY A 264 8.42 -18.40 -1.11
N ALA A 265 9.01 -19.61 -1.11
CA ALA A 265 8.65 -20.65 -2.06
C ALA A 265 7.20 -21.13 -1.87
N ALA A 266 6.73 -21.28 -0.63
CA ALA A 266 5.33 -21.58 -0.33
C ALA A 266 4.38 -20.47 -0.83
N LEU A 267 4.75 -19.20 -0.63
CA LEU A 267 3.97 -18.08 -1.16
C LEU A 267 3.88 -18.13 -2.69
N VAL A 268 4.99 -18.34 -3.38
CA VAL A 268 5.01 -18.48 -4.84
C VAL A 268 4.17 -19.68 -5.29
N ALA A 269 4.24 -20.80 -4.58
CA ALA A 269 3.44 -21.99 -4.89
C ALA A 269 1.93 -21.72 -4.73
N VAL A 270 1.51 -21.04 -3.64
CA VAL A 270 0.11 -20.64 -3.42
C VAL A 270 -0.36 -19.69 -4.51
N LEU A 271 0.43 -18.66 -4.84
CA LEU A 271 0.12 -17.72 -5.91
C LEU A 271 0.00 -18.42 -7.26
N GLY A 272 0.91 -19.37 -7.54
CA GLY A 272 0.88 -20.16 -8.77
C GLY A 272 -0.33 -21.07 -8.85
N TYR A 273 -0.63 -21.81 -7.78
CA TYR A 273 -1.79 -22.69 -7.71
C TYR A 273 -3.10 -21.90 -7.94
N ASP A 274 -3.27 -20.80 -7.26
CA ASP A 274 -4.43 -19.95 -7.36
C ASP A 274 -4.64 -19.43 -8.79
N ARG A 275 -3.58 -18.95 -9.44
CA ARG A 275 -3.63 -18.48 -10.84
C ARG A 275 -3.97 -19.58 -11.85
N LEU A 276 -3.69 -20.83 -11.53
CA LEU A 276 -3.96 -21.97 -12.40
C LEU A 276 -5.35 -22.60 -12.19
N THR A 277 -5.97 -22.38 -11.01
CA THR A 277 -7.19 -23.11 -10.63
C THR A 277 -8.46 -22.26 -10.66
N THR A 278 -8.54 -21.19 -9.89
CA THR A 278 -9.81 -20.49 -9.66
C THR A 278 -9.81 -19.05 -10.12
N ASN A 279 -8.70 -18.36 -9.91
CA ASN A 279 -8.58 -16.91 -10.14
C ASN A 279 -9.60 -16.04 -9.36
N ASP A 280 -10.33 -16.64 -8.41
CA ASP A 280 -11.33 -15.95 -7.60
C ASP A 280 -10.69 -15.20 -6.44
N ILE A 281 -11.14 -13.97 -6.20
CA ILE A 281 -10.73 -13.18 -5.05
C ILE A 281 -11.60 -13.60 -3.86
N THR A 282 -11.01 -14.29 -2.90
CA THR A 282 -11.68 -14.70 -1.66
C THR A 282 -10.86 -14.26 -0.45
N LEU A 283 -11.55 -13.96 0.65
CA LEU A 283 -10.88 -13.61 1.91
C LEU A 283 -9.90 -14.71 2.38
N ALA A 284 -10.26 -15.98 2.24
CA ALA A 284 -9.41 -17.10 2.64
C ALA A 284 -8.11 -17.13 1.85
N ARG A 285 -8.16 -16.89 0.53
CA ARG A 285 -7.01 -16.77 -0.35
C ARG A 285 -6.11 -15.59 0.07
N ASP A 286 -6.71 -14.42 0.19
CA ASP A 286 -5.97 -13.20 0.53
C ASP A 286 -5.35 -13.27 1.92
N ALA A 287 -6.06 -13.86 2.89
CA ALA A 287 -5.54 -14.12 4.23
C ALA A 287 -4.38 -15.14 4.21
N THR A 288 -4.43 -16.15 3.35
CA THR A 288 -3.31 -17.11 3.16
C THR A 288 -2.08 -16.40 2.61
N ILE A 289 -2.25 -15.57 1.56
CA ILE A 289 -1.17 -14.77 0.99
C ILE A 289 -0.60 -13.81 2.05
N GLY A 290 -1.48 -13.11 2.79
CA GLY A 290 -1.10 -12.21 3.87
C GLY A 290 -0.33 -12.92 4.99
N ALA A 291 -0.78 -14.10 5.40
CA ALA A 291 -0.13 -14.90 6.44
C ALA A 291 1.27 -15.36 6.01
N LEU A 292 1.42 -15.88 4.79
CA LEU A 292 2.74 -16.27 4.26
C LEU A 292 3.67 -15.07 4.14
N CYS A 293 3.18 -13.93 3.65
CA CYS A 293 3.94 -12.68 3.60
C CYS A 293 4.39 -12.23 5.01
N ALA A 294 3.48 -12.27 5.99
CA ALA A 294 3.78 -11.93 7.38
C ALA A 294 4.83 -12.88 7.99
N LEU A 295 4.76 -14.17 7.69
CA LEU A 295 5.75 -15.16 8.15
C LEU A 295 7.12 -14.95 7.49
N VAL A 296 7.18 -14.62 6.19
CA VAL A 296 8.42 -14.24 5.50
C VAL A 296 9.02 -13.00 6.18
N LEU A 297 8.20 -11.97 6.43
CA LEU A 297 8.63 -10.77 7.12
C LEU A 297 9.16 -11.06 8.53
N TYR A 298 8.49 -11.95 9.26
CA TYR A 298 8.93 -12.38 10.58
C TYR A 298 10.27 -13.11 10.53
N ALA A 299 10.47 -14.03 9.59
CA ALA A 299 11.73 -14.74 9.39
C ALA A 299 12.88 -13.76 9.09
N VAL A 300 12.66 -12.78 8.21
CA VAL A 300 13.65 -11.74 7.89
C VAL A 300 13.95 -10.87 9.12
N ARG A 301 12.92 -10.52 9.92
CA ARG A 301 13.07 -9.73 11.16
C ARG A 301 13.88 -10.48 12.23
N CYS A 302 13.83 -11.80 12.25
CA CYS A 302 14.58 -12.64 13.20
C CYS A 302 16.04 -12.89 12.77
N ALA A 303 16.45 -12.42 11.58
CA ALA A 303 17.84 -12.49 11.16
C ALA A 303 18.75 -11.67 12.09
N PRO A 304 19.96 -12.17 12.41
CA PRO A 304 20.94 -11.41 13.16
C PRO A 304 21.27 -10.08 12.47
N GLU A 305 21.42 -9.02 13.24
CA GLU A 305 21.90 -7.76 12.71
C GLU A 305 23.34 -7.94 12.22
N ARG A 306 23.60 -7.57 10.98
CA ARG A 306 24.94 -7.54 10.42
C ARG A 306 25.52 -6.17 10.68
N ASP A 307 26.65 -6.10 11.39
CA ASP A 307 27.33 -4.86 11.77
C ASP A 307 27.82 -4.03 10.57
N ALA A 308 28.00 -4.66 9.42
CA ALA A 308 28.35 -3.96 8.18
C ALA A 308 27.11 -3.71 7.33
N VAL A 309 26.80 -2.46 7.08
CA VAL A 309 25.84 -2.03 6.06
C VAL A 309 26.42 -2.43 4.69
N ARG A 310 26.10 -3.65 4.25
CA ARG A 310 26.50 -4.10 2.92
C ARG A 310 25.78 -3.24 1.88
N GLU A 311 26.52 -2.71 0.91
CA GLU A 311 25.89 -1.99 -0.20
C GLU A 311 24.78 -2.82 -0.84
N PRO A 312 23.66 -2.21 -1.27
CA PRO A 312 22.59 -2.93 -1.93
C PRO A 312 23.16 -3.62 -3.18
N SER A 313 22.71 -4.85 -3.42
CA SER A 313 23.08 -5.53 -4.67
C SER A 313 22.60 -4.68 -5.86
N ARG A 314 23.32 -4.73 -6.97
CA ARG A 314 22.91 -4.04 -8.20
C ARG A 314 21.49 -4.37 -8.64
N LEU A 315 21.01 -5.58 -8.31
CA LEU A 315 19.62 -6.03 -8.58
C LEU A 315 18.59 -5.39 -7.63
N ALA A 316 18.95 -5.07 -6.40
CA ALA A 316 18.04 -4.45 -5.43
C ALA A 316 17.91 -2.92 -5.62
N SER A 317 18.93 -2.28 -6.18
CA SER A 317 19.00 -0.82 -6.35
C SER A 317 17.78 -0.21 -7.06
N PRO A 318 17.28 -0.73 -8.22
CA PRO A 318 16.11 -0.16 -8.87
C PRO A 318 14.83 -0.29 -8.04
N PHE A 319 14.65 -1.37 -7.30
CA PHE A 319 13.48 -1.55 -6.43
C PHE A 319 13.51 -0.65 -5.20
N LEU A 320 14.69 -0.37 -4.68
CA LEU A 320 14.88 0.63 -3.62
C LEU A 320 14.56 2.04 -4.13
N ALA A 321 14.99 2.38 -5.35
CA ALA A 321 14.64 3.64 -5.96
C ALA A 321 13.12 3.76 -6.18
N LEU A 322 12.46 2.70 -6.69
CA LEU A 322 11.00 2.65 -6.83
C LEU A 322 10.26 2.82 -5.50
N ALA A 323 10.78 2.31 -4.39
CA ALA A 323 10.17 2.48 -3.09
C ALA A 323 10.11 3.95 -2.63
N GLY A 324 11.04 4.79 -3.11
CA GLY A 324 11.10 6.22 -2.80
C GLY A 324 9.94 7.03 -3.37
N PHE A 325 9.26 6.52 -4.42
CA PHE A 325 8.10 7.16 -5.05
C PHE A 325 6.97 6.15 -5.36
N GLY A 326 7.00 5.00 -4.72
CA GLY A 326 6.05 3.92 -4.97
C GLY A 326 4.61 4.27 -4.63
N TYR A 327 4.40 5.16 -3.68
CA TYR A 327 3.06 5.64 -3.34
C TYR A 327 2.52 6.58 -4.44
N THR A 328 3.35 7.48 -4.96
CA THR A 328 2.98 8.31 -6.11
C THR A 328 2.68 7.43 -7.32
N LEU A 329 3.55 6.45 -7.65
CA LEU A 329 3.35 5.52 -8.76
C LEU A 329 2.01 4.77 -8.63
N TYR A 330 1.69 4.27 -7.43
CA TYR A 330 0.45 3.57 -7.16
C TYR A 330 -0.80 4.44 -7.40
N LEU A 331 -0.76 5.73 -7.06
CA LEU A 331 -1.92 6.61 -7.16
C LEU A 331 -2.15 7.23 -8.54
N VAL A 332 -1.13 7.29 -9.40
CA VAL A 332 -1.23 8.05 -10.65
C VAL A 332 -1.15 7.21 -11.93
N HIS A 333 -0.91 5.89 -11.83
CA HIS A 333 -0.69 5.05 -13.01
C HIS A 333 -1.97 4.68 -13.76
N GLU A 334 -3.09 4.56 -13.06
CA GLU A 334 -4.32 3.99 -13.64
C GLU A 334 -5.05 4.95 -14.59
N PRO A 335 -5.24 6.24 -14.28
CA PRO A 335 -5.95 7.16 -15.18
C PRO A 335 -5.32 7.31 -16.58
N PRO A 336 -4.00 7.45 -16.77
CA PRO A 336 -3.41 7.43 -18.11
C PRO A 336 -3.57 6.09 -18.84
N LEU A 337 -3.60 4.95 -18.12
CA LEU A 337 -3.91 3.65 -18.72
C LEU A 337 -5.36 3.58 -19.18
N ALA A 338 -6.27 4.19 -18.44
CA ALA A 338 -7.67 4.31 -18.82
C ALA A 338 -7.82 5.09 -20.13
N LEU A 339 -7.20 6.25 -20.25
CA LEU A 339 -7.16 7.03 -21.49
C LEU A 339 -6.59 6.21 -22.67
N LEU A 340 -5.46 5.53 -22.47
CA LEU A 340 -4.84 4.70 -23.50
C LEU A 340 -5.77 3.57 -23.95
N ARG A 341 -6.47 2.94 -23.03
CA ARG A 341 -7.50 1.93 -23.35
C ARG A 341 -8.59 2.51 -24.24
N GLU A 342 -9.17 3.67 -23.88
CA GLU A 342 -10.21 4.30 -24.70
C GLU A 342 -9.68 4.63 -26.08
N TRP A 343 -8.46 5.17 -26.19
CA TRP A 343 -7.83 5.46 -27.46
C TRP A 343 -7.57 4.22 -28.33
N ILE A 344 -7.19 3.09 -27.71
CA ILE A 344 -7.00 1.80 -28.40
C ILE A 344 -8.35 1.29 -28.91
N ILE A 345 -9.40 1.28 -28.06
CA ILE A 345 -10.71 0.72 -28.40
C ILE A 345 -11.42 1.57 -29.46
N ALA A 346 -11.22 2.89 -29.48
CA ALA A 346 -11.85 3.80 -30.43
C ALA A 346 -11.54 3.49 -31.91
N ARG A 347 -10.44 2.79 -32.20
CA ARG A 347 -9.99 2.49 -33.57
C ARG A 347 -10.28 1.06 -34.01
N PRO A 348 -9.65 0.02 -33.38
CA PRO A 348 -9.91 -1.38 -33.76
C PRO A 348 -11.16 -1.96 -33.09
N HIS A 349 -11.88 -1.20 -32.25
CA HIS A 349 -13.03 -1.62 -31.44
C HIS A 349 -12.75 -2.77 -30.47
N HIS A 350 -11.48 -3.09 -30.20
CA HIS A 350 -11.07 -4.10 -29.23
C HIS A 350 -9.68 -3.79 -28.64
N ARG A 351 -9.41 -4.29 -27.45
CA ARG A 351 -8.08 -4.24 -26.82
C ARG A 351 -7.07 -5.04 -27.64
N TRP A 352 -5.78 -4.76 -27.41
CA TRP A 352 -4.69 -5.41 -28.14
C TRP A 352 -4.68 -6.93 -27.99
N THR A 353 -4.44 -7.62 -29.10
CA THR A 353 -4.00 -9.01 -29.06
C THR A 353 -2.51 -9.08 -28.75
N PRO A 354 -2.05 -10.09 -27.96
CA PRO A 354 -0.62 -10.21 -27.64
C PRO A 354 0.19 -10.52 -28.90
N SER A 355 1.08 -9.59 -29.23
CA SER A 355 2.09 -9.74 -30.27
C SER A 355 3.43 -9.21 -29.74
N PRO A 356 4.58 -9.58 -30.30
CA PRO A 356 5.85 -9.01 -29.86
C PRO A 356 5.87 -7.48 -29.86
N ALA A 357 5.28 -6.84 -30.88
CA ALA A 357 5.18 -5.39 -30.98
C ALA A 357 4.34 -4.79 -29.83
N HIS A 358 3.16 -5.34 -29.57
CA HIS A 358 2.31 -4.85 -28.48
C HIS A 358 2.92 -5.12 -27.09
N LEU A 359 3.63 -6.24 -26.90
CA LEU A 359 4.35 -6.51 -25.66
C LEU A 359 5.48 -5.51 -25.45
N MET A 360 6.26 -5.20 -26.47
CA MET A 360 7.30 -4.17 -26.39
C MET A 360 6.70 -2.77 -26.14
N ALA A 361 5.60 -2.42 -26.81
CA ALA A 361 4.88 -1.17 -26.56
C ALA A 361 4.40 -1.08 -25.10
N SER A 362 3.88 -2.17 -24.53
CA SER A 362 3.44 -2.19 -23.13
C SER A 362 4.59 -1.99 -22.14
N VAL A 363 5.77 -2.55 -22.41
CA VAL A 363 6.99 -2.28 -21.62
C VAL A 363 7.36 -0.79 -21.69
N GLY A 364 7.31 -0.18 -22.87
CA GLY A 364 7.54 1.26 -23.06
C GLY A 364 6.53 2.11 -22.28
N ILE A 365 5.23 1.73 -22.28
CA ILE A 365 4.18 2.42 -21.52
C ILE A 365 4.44 2.30 -20.01
N VAL A 366 4.79 1.13 -19.51
CA VAL A 366 5.14 0.95 -18.08
C VAL A 366 6.35 1.80 -17.71
N ALA A 367 7.39 1.85 -18.56
CA ALA A 367 8.55 2.70 -18.34
C ALA A 367 8.17 4.20 -18.31
N MET A 368 7.30 4.66 -19.21
CA MET A 368 6.79 6.03 -19.21
C MET A 368 5.97 6.33 -17.93
N LEU A 369 5.14 5.41 -17.45
CA LEU A 369 4.39 5.57 -16.20
C LEU A 369 5.32 5.68 -15.00
N VAL A 370 6.40 4.91 -14.96
CA VAL A 370 7.42 4.99 -13.90
C VAL A 370 8.12 6.36 -13.93
N ILE A 371 8.52 6.83 -15.11
CA ILE A 371 9.13 8.16 -15.27
C ILE A 371 8.15 9.27 -14.88
N TYR A 372 6.90 9.19 -15.35
CA TYR A 372 5.84 10.13 -15.00
C TYR A 372 5.63 10.23 -13.49
N ALA A 373 5.50 9.07 -12.82
CA ALA A 373 5.34 9.03 -11.36
C ALA A 373 6.59 9.54 -10.62
N TYR A 374 7.79 9.23 -11.11
CA TYR A 374 9.03 9.77 -10.56
C TYR A 374 9.06 11.30 -10.61
N LEU A 375 8.79 11.89 -11.77
CA LEU A 375 8.77 13.36 -11.93
C LEU A 375 7.73 14.02 -11.01
N LEU A 376 6.53 13.44 -10.91
CA LEU A 376 5.51 13.91 -9.98
C LEU A 376 5.93 13.80 -8.52
N SER A 377 6.62 12.74 -8.17
CA SER A 377 7.07 12.51 -6.79
C SER A 377 8.02 13.60 -6.29
N LEU A 378 8.79 14.22 -7.17
CA LEU A 378 9.70 15.33 -6.82
C LEU A 378 8.92 16.55 -6.28
N ALA A 379 7.67 16.74 -6.73
CA ALA A 379 6.78 17.81 -6.28
C ALA A 379 5.82 17.36 -5.17
N THR A 380 5.67 16.07 -4.93
CA THR A 380 4.69 15.49 -4.01
C THR A 380 5.35 14.69 -2.88
N GLU A 381 5.59 13.40 -3.07
CA GLU A 381 6.08 12.48 -2.04
C GLU A 381 7.40 12.95 -1.42
N ALA A 382 8.34 13.47 -2.22
CA ALA A 382 9.61 14.01 -1.76
C ALA A 382 9.46 15.27 -0.89
N ARG A 383 8.33 15.97 -0.96
CA ARG A 383 8.04 17.17 -0.18
C ARG A 383 7.22 16.92 1.09
N THR A 384 6.95 15.65 1.40
CA THR A 384 6.10 15.27 2.54
C THR A 384 6.57 15.88 3.87
N ASP A 385 7.86 15.89 4.13
CA ASP A 385 8.42 16.43 5.38
C ASP A 385 8.35 17.96 5.43
N ASP A 386 8.55 18.64 4.30
CA ASP A 386 8.40 20.10 4.17
C ASP A 386 6.95 20.52 4.47
N VAL A 387 6.00 19.83 3.84
CA VAL A 387 4.56 20.07 4.05
C VAL A 387 4.17 19.79 5.50
N ARG A 388 4.66 18.69 6.08
CA ARG A 388 4.42 18.36 7.49
C ARG A 388 4.94 19.45 8.41
N ALA A 389 6.16 19.91 8.20
CA ALA A 389 6.76 20.98 8.99
C ALA A 389 5.99 22.29 8.85
N TRP A 390 5.51 22.60 7.64
CA TRP A 390 4.67 23.78 7.39
C TRP A 390 3.34 23.70 8.15
N VAL A 391 2.62 22.57 8.07
CA VAL A 391 1.35 22.36 8.79
C VAL A 391 1.56 22.44 10.30
N GLN A 392 2.64 21.84 10.82
CA GLN A 392 2.96 21.89 12.25
C GLN A 392 3.18 23.34 12.73
N ARG A 393 3.91 24.16 11.98
CA ARG A 393 4.09 25.57 12.30
C ARG A 393 2.78 26.33 12.33
N ARG A 394 1.89 26.08 11.33
CA ARG A 394 0.57 26.74 11.27
C ARG A 394 -0.37 26.33 12.41
N LEU A 395 -0.28 25.11 12.87
CA LEU A 395 -1.10 24.60 13.98
C LEU A 395 -0.53 24.93 15.38
N GLY A 396 0.54 25.70 15.48
CA GLY A 396 1.16 26.08 16.77
C GLY A 396 1.70 24.86 17.55
N ALA A 397 1.99 23.76 16.88
CA ALA A 397 2.57 22.59 17.52
C ALA A 397 4.06 22.85 17.75
N SER A 398 4.51 22.77 19.01
CA SER A 398 5.95 22.74 19.35
C SER A 398 6.65 21.69 18.49
N ARG A 399 7.85 22.02 17.98
CA ARG A 399 8.67 21.09 17.18
C ARG A 399 8.77 19.75 17.92
N PRO A 400 8.33 18.65 17.36
CA PRO A 400 8.78 17.36 17.85
C PRO A 400 10.29 17.33 17.66
N SER A 401 11.03 16.73 18.60
CA SER A 401 12.41 16.34 18.37
C SER A 401 12.53 15.72 17.00
N PRO A 402 13.57 16.01 16.20
CA PRO A 402 13.71 15.44 14.89
C PRO A 402 13.54 13.93 15.00
N THR A 403 12.44 13.43 14.47
CA THR A 403 12.28 12.00 14.28
C THR A 403 13.32 11.66 13.25
N PRO A 404 14.31 10.78 13.53
CA PRO A 404 15.28 10.41 12.54
C PRO A 404 14.48 9.99 11.30
N THR A 405 14.67 10.67 10.20
CA THR A 405 14.24 10.16 8.91
C THR A 405 14.98 8.85 8.73
N TRP A 406 14.36 7.85 8.15
CA TRP A 406 15.05 6.60 7.79
C TRP A 406 16.36 6.87 7.01
N GLN A 407 16.52 8.03 6.35
CA GLN A 407 17.75 8.51 5.72
C GLN A 407 18.79 9.00 6.76
N THR A 408 18.39 9.68 7.82
CA THR A 408 19.33 10.11 8.89
C THR A 408 19.73 8.98 9.85
N LEU A 409 19.00 7.86 9.86
CA LEU A 409 19.42 6.64 10.56
C LEU A 409 20.46 5.83 9.77
N ALA A 410 20.71 6.18 8.51
CA ALA A 410 21.76 5.58 7.69
C ALA A 410 23.08 6.37 7.73
N GLU A 411 23.08 7.61 8.24
CA GLU A 411 24.25 8.49 8.30
C GLU A 411 24.79 8.70 9.74
N GLY A 412 24.22 8.07 10.75
CA GLY A 412 24.65 8.05 12.16
C GLY A 412 24.67 6.64 12.73
#